data_3509bd7c3b63ac5d65993e837d482a7f
#
_entry.id   3509bd7c3b63ac5d65993e837d482a7f
#
_cell.length_a   1.000
_cell.length_b   1.000
_cell.length_c   1.000
_cell.angle_alpha   90.00
_cell.angle_beta   90.00
_cell.angle_gamma   90.00
#
_symmetry.space_group_name_H-M   'P 1'
#
loop_
_entity.id
_entity.type
_entity.pdbx_description
1 polymer ?
#
loop_
_entity_poly.entity_id
_entity_poly.type
_entity_poly.pdbx_seq_one_letter_code
_entity_poly.pdbx_strand_id
1 'polypeptide(L)'
;MVGSAIVRRLRSVGYDNLLLRSSNELDLSRQGEVEQFFSKERPEYVFLAAAKVGGIMANSRYPADFMYDNMMIEMNVIHAAYHNGVKKLLFLGSSCIYPRLASQPMAEAALLTGSLEETNEAYALAKISGLKYCEYLNRQCGTDYISVMPTNLYGPNDNYHPEHSHVLPALIRRFHEAKEANLPTVEIWGTGTPMREFLYVDDLADACIFLMQNYTGNETVNVGTGKEVSIRELAILVKDIVGYRGDIKYDRSKPDGTPRKLLDVGKLTALGWQYKTDLIDGIRLAYEDFLSHSIRAER
;
A
#
# COMPACT_ATOMS: atom_id res chain seq x y z
N MET A 1 5.49 0.97 7.28
CA MET A 1 5.30 -0.40 6.79
C MET A 1 6.09 -0.66 5.50
N VAL A 2 5.66 -0.22 4.31
CA VAL A 2 6.27 -0.60 3.02
C VAL A 2 7.75 -0.25 2.89
N GLY A 3 8.16 0.99 3.18
CA GLY A 3 9.57 1.38 3.08
C GLY A 3 10.48 0.52 3.95
N SER A 4 10.08 0.21 5.18
CA SER A 4 10.84 -0.67 6.07
C SER A 4 10.93 -2.11 5.56
N ALA A 5 9.89 -2.62 4.90
CA ALA A 5 9.90 -3.94 4.27
C ALA A 5 10.89 -4.00 3.09
N ILE A 6 10.88 -2.97 2.23
CA ILE A 6 11.83 -2.85 1.12
C ILE A 6 13.28 -2.82 1.65
N VAL A 7 13.54 -2.05 2.71
CA VAL A 7 14.86 -1.97 3.34
C VAL A 7 15.30 -3.34 3.90
N ARG A 8 14.41 -4.04 4.64
CA ARG A 8 14.70 -5.40 5.13
C ARG A 8 15.06 -6.33 3.98
N ARG A 9 14.27 -6.30 2.92
CA ARG A 9 14.47 -7.18 1.78
C ARG A 9 15.75 -6.84 1.01
N LEU A 10 16.05 -5.55 0.77
CA LEU A 10 17.32 -5.13 0.13
C LEU A 10 18.53 -5.62 0.92
N ARG A 11 18.55 -5.42 2.24
CA ARG A 11 19.64 -5.92 3.10
C ARG A 11 19.78 -7.43 3.07
N SER A 12 18.66 -8.17 3.06
CA SER A 12 18.69 -9.64 3.03
C SER A 12 19.27 -10.21 1.74
N VAL A 13 19.30 -9.43 0.65
CA VAL A 13 19.90 -9.80 -0.63
C VAL A 13 21.24 -9.07 -0.92
N GLY A 14 21.83 -8.46 0.10
CA GLY A 14 23.20 -7.93 0.07
C GLY A 14 23.32 -6.47 -0.41
N TYR A 15 22.25 -5.69 -0.45
CA TYR A 15 22.31 -4.26 -0.74
C TYR A 15 22.44 -3.46 0.56
N ASP A 16 23.62 -2.94 0.87
CA ASP A 16 23.90 -2.19 2.10
C ASP A 16 24.06 -0.68 1.88
N ASN A 17 24.32 -0.24 0.66
CA ASN A 17 24.44 1.18 0.32
C ASN A 17 23.07 1.83 0.13
N LEU A 18 22.35 2.04 1.23
CA LEU A 18 21.00 2.56 1.26
C LEU A 18 20.95 3.99 1.80
N LEU A 19 20.39 4.90 1.01
CA LEU A 19 20.11 6.27 1.42
C LEU A 19 18.69 6.33 2.03
N LEU A 20 18.63 6.43 3.35
CA LEU A 20 17.37 6.47 4.08
C LEU A 20 17.24 7.81 4.80
N ARG A 21 16.06 8.41 4.75
CA ARG A 21 15.72 9.62 5.51
C ARG A 21 14.32 9.47 6.10
N SER A 22 14.16 9.91 7.31
CA SER A 22 12.83 10.08 7.92
C SER A 22 12.17 11.37 7.42
N SER A 23 10.86 11.50 7.59
CA SER A 23 10.14 12.73 7.26
C SER A 23 10.61 13.96 8.05
N ASN A 24 11.25 13.76 9.20
CA ASN A 24 11.84 14.85 9.99
C ASN A 24 13.21 15.29 9.45
N GLU A 25 13.90 14.45 8.69
CA GLU A 25 15.22 14.74 8.11
C GLU A 25 15.09 15.26 6.67
N LEU A 26 14.04 14.90 5.95
CA LEU A 26 13.78 15.30 4.59
C LEU A 26 12.26 15.35 4.33
N ASP A 27 11.72 16.54 4.23
CA ASP A 27 10.33 16.75 3.83
C ASP A 27 10.20 16.69 2.31
N LEU A 28 9.72 15.55 1.81
CA LEU A 28 9.56 15.33 0.37
C LEU A 28 8.51 16.25 -0.29
N SER A 29 7.67 16.94 0.49
CA SER A 29 6.76 17.96 -0.05
C SER A 29 7.48 19.28 -0.38
N ARG A 30 8.72 19.47 0.06
CA ARG A 30 9.55 20.65 -0.14
C ARG A 30 10.49 20.45 -1.31
N GLN A 31 10.13 21.02 -2.47
CA GLN A 31 10.90 20.86 -3.70
C GLN A 31 12.40 21.15 -3.52
N GLY A 32 12.76 22.27 -2.91
CA GLY A 32 14.16 22.67 -2.75
C GLY A 32 14.97 21.69 -1.88
N GLU A 33 14.37 21.11 -0.85
CA GLU A 33 15.02 20.10 -0.01
C GLU A 33 15.28 18.81 -0.79
N VAL A 34 14.30 18.39 -1.60
CA VAL A 34 14.43 17.19 -2.44
C VAL A 34 15.48 17.39 -3.52
N GLU A 35 15.48 18.52 -4.22
CA GLU A 35 16.49 18.87 -5.23
C GLU A 35 17.91 18.89 -4.63
N GLN A 36 18.08 19.51 -3.47
CA GLN A 36 19.36 19.54 -2.77
C GLN A 36 19.82 18.13 -2.38
N PHE A 37 18.91 17.31 -1.87
CA PHE A 37 19.20 15.92 -1.50
C PHE A 37 19.68 15.11 -2.71
N PHE A 38 18.93 15.13 -3.83
CA PHE A 38 19.28 14.37 -5.03
C PHE A 38 20.57 14.85 -5.67
N SER A 39 20.80 16.17 -5.72
CA SER A 39 22.03 16.77 -6.24
C SER A 39 23.27 16.36 -5.45
N LYS A 40 23.14 16.26 -4.12
CA LYS A 40 24.22 15.91 -3.20
C LYS A 40 24.51 14.40 -3.18
N GLU A 41 23.45 13.60 -2.95
CA GLU A 41 23.58 12.15 -2.69
C GLU A 41 23.64 11.31 -3.98
N ARG A 42 23.08 11.83 -5.09
CA ARG A 42 23.06 11.21 -6.43
C ARG A 42 22.68 9.72 -6.43
N PRO A 43 21.49 9.35 -5.93
CA PRO A 43 21.06 7.96 -5.94
C PRO A 43 20.97 7.42 -7.37
N GLU A 44 21.44 6.21 -7.60
CA GLU A 44 21.33 5.54 -8.90
C GLU A 44 19.96 4.88 -9.09
N TYR A 45 19.36 4.37 -8.01
CA TYR A 45 18.09 3.66 -7.98
C TYR A 45 17.19 4.25 -6.90
N VAL A 46 15.89 4.37 -7.19
CA VAL A 46 14.94 4.95 -6.26
C VAL A 46 13.73 4.04 -6.10
N PHE A 47 13.36 3.74 -4.85
CA PHE A 47 12.06 3.18 -4.48
C PHE A 47 11.23 4.28 -3.82
N LEU A 48 10.24 4.81 -4.52
CA LEU A 48 9.35 5.84 -3.97
C LEU A 48 8.18 5.18 -3.23
N ALA A 49 8.43 4.88 -1.94
CA ALA A 49 7.46 4.29 -1.03
C ALA A 49 6.82 5.31 -0.07
N ALA A 50 7.16 6.57 -0.23
CA ALA A 50 6.62 7.66 0.57
C ALA A 50 5.25 8.10 0.04
N ALA A 51 4.31 8.21 0.96
CA ALA A 51 2.99 8.75 0.71
C ALA A 51 2.31 9.11 2.03
N LYS A 52 1.37 10.08 1.99
CA LYS A 52 0.36 10.26 3.04
C LYS A 52 -0.75 9.25 2.77
N VAL A 53 -0.91 8.29 3.67
CA VAL A 53 -1.90 7.21 3.54
C VAL A 53 -2.82 7.17 4.75
N GLY A 54 -4.03 6.65 4.56
CA GLY A 54 -5.02 6.50 5.64
C GLY A 54 -6.24 5.72 5.19
N GLY A 55 -7.05 5.29 6.14
CA GLY A 55 -8.32 4.62 5.90
C GLY A 55 -9.38 5.55 5.25
N ILE A 56 -10.56 5.01 4.98
CA ILE A 56 -11.69 5.72 4.33
C ILE A 56 -12.04 7.00 5.07
N MET A 57 -12.09 6.96 6.41
CA MET A 57 -12.46 8.13 7.23
C MET A 57 -11.46 9.28 7.09
N ALA A 58 -10.17 8.98 7.09
CA ALA A 58 -9.12 9.99 6.93
C ALA A 58 -9.16 10.62 5.52
N ASN A 59 -9.29 9.80 4.48
CA ASN A 59 -9.41 10.27 3.10
C ASN A 59 -10.64 11.16 2.89
N SER A 60 -11.80 10.75 3.41
CA SER A 60 -13.05 11.53 3.31
C SER A 60 -13.00 12.85 4.09
N ARG A 61 -12.26 12.88 5.22
CA ARG A 61 -12.18 14.07 6.08
C ARG A 61 -11.17 15.10 5.58
N TYR A 62 -10.09 14.67 4.96
CA TYR A 62 -8.96 15.52 4.56
C TYR A 62 -8.59 15.37 3.08
N PRO A 63 -9.55 15.40 2.12
CA PRO A 63 -9.25 15.10 0.72
C PRO A 63 -8.23 16.07 0.11
N ALA A 64 -8.30 17.37 0.44
CA ALA A 64 -7.36 18.37 -0.08
C ALA A 64 -5.91 18.10 0.38
N ASP A 65 -5.72 17.72 1.65
CA ASP A 65 -4.40 17.39 2.19
C ASP A 65 -3.84 16.11 1.54
N PHE A 66 -4.69 15.08 1.37
CA PHE A 66 -4.27 13.85 0.71
C PHE A 66 -3.85 14.10 -0.74
N MET A 67 -4.57 14.94 -1.47
CA MET A 67 -4.21 15.30 -2.82
C MET A 67 -2.90 16.10 -2.85
N TYR A 68 -2.84 17.19 -2.12
CA TYR A 68 -1.70 18.11 -2.14
C TYR A 68 -0.40 17.44 -1.70
N ASP A 69 -0.40 16.81 -0.52
CA ASP A 69 0.81 16.21 0.04
C ASP A 69 1.36 15.10 -0.87
N ASN A 70 0.48 14.22 -1.37
CA ASN A 70 0.92 13.15 -2.27
C ASN A 70 1.42 13.68 -3.60
N MET A 71 0.71 14.64 -4.22
CA MET A 71 1.18 15.25 -5.48
C MET A 71 2.54 15.91 -5.31
N MET A 72 2.75 16.67 -4.24
CA MET A 72 4.04 17.33 -4.00
C MET A 72 5.16 16.31 -3.79
N ILE A 73 4.96 15.29 -2.96
CA ILE A 73 5.94 14.22 -2.75
C ILE A 73 6.32 13.56 -4.07
N GLU A 74 5.32 13.15 -4.85
CA GLU A 74 5.52 12.39 -6.08
C GLU A 74 6.19 13.23 -7.15
N MET A 75 5.70 14.44 -7.41
CA MET A 75 6.26 15.33 -8.40
C MET A 75 7.69 15.73 -8.07
N ASN A 76 7.97 16.10 -6.82
CA ASN A 76 9.30 16.51 -6.40
C ASN A 76 10.32 15.39 -6.56
N VAL A 77 9.98 14.18 -6.08
CA VAL A 77 10.91 13.03 -6.12
C VAL A 77 11.14 12.55 -7.54
N ILE A 78 10.08 12.37 -8.35
CA ILE A 78 10.20 11.89 -9.73
C ILE A 78 10.96 12.91 -10.58
N HIS A 79 10.66 14.20 -10.41
CA HIS A 79 11.33 15.27 -11.14
C HIS A 79 12.83 15.37 -10.77
N ALA A 80 13.15 15.38 -9.48
CA ALA A 80 14.53 15.40 -9.02
C ALA A 80 15.30 14.15 -9.46
N ALA A 81 14.68 12.98 -9.46
CA ALA A 81 15.26 11.74 -9.97
C ALA A 81 15.66 11.87 -11.44
N TYR A 82 14.76 12.41 -12.27
CA TYR A 82 15.05 12.65 -13.69
C TYR A 82 16.21 13.63 -13.89
N HIS A 83 16.19 14.77 -13.23
CA HIS A 83 17.24 15.81 -13.40
C HIS A 83 18.62 15.39 -12.87
N ASN A 84 18.67 14.42 -11.95
CA ASN A 84 19.93 13.92 -11.39
C ASN A 84 20.38 12.57 -12.00
N GLY A 85 19.74 12.12 -13.08
CA GLY A 85 20.19 10.96 -13.85
C GLY A 85 19.98 9.62 -13.12
N VAL A 86 18.91 9.50 -12.29
CA VAL A 86 18.52 8.22 -11.70
C VAL A 86 18.28 7.20 -12.79
N LYS A 87 18.97 6.07 -12.73
CA LYS A 87 18.93 5.01 -13.74
C LYS A 87 17.58 4.32 -13.79
N LYS A 88 16.99 4.04 -12.61
CA LYS A 88 15.69 3.40 -12.50
C LYS A 88 14.95 3.83 -11.25
N LEU A 89 13.65 4.06 -11.39
CA LEU A 89 12.76 4.43 -10.29
C LEU A 89 11.57 3.49 -10.26
N LEU A 90 11.22 2.99 -9.07
CA LEU A 90 9.97 2.30 -8.83
C LEU A 90 9.03 3.20 -8.04
N PHE A 91 7.91 3.53 -8.68
CA PHE A 91 6.82 4.30 -8.09
C PHE A 91 5.75 3.35 -7.50
N LEU A 92 5.46 3.51 -6.21
CA LEU A 92 4.38 2.80 -5.55
C LEU A 92 3.07 3.56 -5.69
N GLY A 93 2.22 3.09 -6.58
CA GLY A 93 0.84 3.50 -6.73
C GLY A 93 -0.08 2.83 -5.71
N SER A 94 -1.30 2.58 -6.12
CA SER A 94 -2.32 1.91 -5.30
C SER A 94 -3.44 1.37 -6.19
N SER A 95 -4.07 0.27 -5.82
CA SER A 95 -5.26 -0.26 -6.51
C SER A 95 -6.49 0.66 -6.45
N CYS A 96 -6.45 1.75 -5.68
CA CYS A 96 -7.54 2.75 -5.64
C CYS A 96 -7.62 3.63 -6.90
N ILE A 97 -6.61 3.57 -7.79
CA ILE A 97 -6.61 4.29 -9.07
C ILE A 97 -7.60 3.71 -10.09
N TYR A 98 -8.07 2.49 -9.86
CA TYR A 98 -9.03 1.85 -10.76
C TYR A 98 -10.45 2.35 -10.53
N PRO A 99 -11.28 2.39 -11.58
CA PRO A 99 -12.67 2.79 -11.44
C PRO A 99 -13.42 1.97 -10.38
N ARG A 100 -14.33 2.63 -9.67
CA ARG A 100 -15.16 2.00 -8.62
C ARG A 100 -15.88 0.75 -9.12
N LEU A 101 -16.37 0.78 -10.37
CA LEU A 101 -17.14 -0.30 -11.03
C LEU A 101 -16.31 -1.03 -12.09
N ALA A 102 -14.99 -1.03 -11.99
CA ALA A 102 -14.15 -1.80 -12.89
C ALA A 102 -14.49 -3.29 -12.86
N SER A 103 -14.40 -3.94 -14.01
CA SER A 103 -14.54 -5.40 -14.11
C SER A 103 -13.53 -6.10 -13.20
N GLN A 104 -13.95 -7.21 -12.60
CA GLN A 104 -13.14 -7.97 -11.65
C GLN A 104 -12.73 -9.32 -12.23
N PRO A 105 -11.46 -9.72 -12.14
CA PRO A 105 -10.34 -8.99 -11.53
C PRO A 105 -9.95 -7.75 -12.33
N MET A 106 -9.44 -6.69 -11.65
CA MET A 106 -9.09 -5.40 -12.27
C MET A 106 -7.76 -5.52 -13.01
N ALA A 107 -7.81 -5.44 -14.32
CA ALA A 107 -6.60 -5.37 -15.15
C ALA A 107 -6.03 -3.95 -15.20
N GLU A 108 -4.73 -3.81 -15.51
CA GLU A 108 -4.06 -2.51 -15.62
C GLU A 108 -4.71 -1.60 -16.68
N ALA A 109 -5.27 -2.18 -17.73
CA ALA A 109 -6.00 -1.46 -18.78
C ALA A 109 -7.29 -0.77 -18.29
N ALA A 110 -7.79 -1.09 -17.09
CA ALA A 110 -8.96 -0.43 -16.53
C ALA A 110 -8.68 1.01 -16.02
N LEU A 111 -7.42 1.43 -15.97
CA LEU A 111 -7.05 2.78 -15.57
C LEU A 111 -7.75 3.84 -16.43
N LEU A 112 -8.40 4.82 -15.76
CA LEU A 112 -9.10 5.96 -16.42
C LEU A 112 -10.29 5.58 -17.33
N THR A 113 -10.88 4.40 -17.15
CA THR A 113 -12.04 3.97 -17.95
C THR A 113 -13.40 4.27 -17.29
N GLY A 114 -13.40 4.87 -16.09
CA GLY A 114 -14.62 5.23 -15.37
C GLY A 114 -14.35 6.04 -14.12
N SER A 115 -15.41 6.39 -13.39
CA SER A 115 -15.33 7.20 -12.16
C SER A 115 -14.63 6.46 -11.03
N LEU A 116 -13.85 7.20 -10.26
CA LEU A 116 -13.15 6.70 -9.07
C LEU A 116 -14.11 6.52 -7.89
N GLU A 117 -13.64 5.90 -6.82
CA GLU A 117 -14.37 5.84 -5.55
C GLU A 117 -14.28 7.20 -4.84
N GLU A 118 -15.44 7.84 -4.62
CA GLU A 118 -15.54 9.21 -4.09
C GLU A 118 -14.79 9.42 -2.77
N THR A 119 -14.79 8.41 -1.89
CA THR A 119 -14.18 8.52 -0.56
C THR A 119 -12.66 8.62 -0.56
N ASN A 120 -11.99 8.24 -1.66
CA ASN A 120 -10.55 8.32 -1.82
C ASN A 120 -10.10 8.87 -3.18
N GLU A 121 -11.00 9.53 -3.90
CA GLU A 121 -10.73 10.10 -5.24
C GLU A 121 -9.53 11.02 -5.23
N ALA A 122 -9.42 11.91 -4.25
CA ALA A 122 -8.32 12.87 -4.14
C ALA A 122 -6.94 12.19 -4.05
N TYR A 123 -6.84 11.13 -3.25
CA TYR A 123 -5.63 10.31 -3.18
C TYR A 123 -5.38 9.53 -4.47
N ALA A 124 -6.43 8.98 -5.07
CA ALA A 124 -6.32 8.24 -6.31
C ALA A 124 -5.83 9.12 -7.46
N LEU A 125 -6.34 10.36 -7.58
CA LEU A 125 -5.90 11.33 -8.58
C LEU A 125 -4.42 11.70 -8.41
N ALA A 126 -3.94 11.89 -7.18
CA ALA A 126 -2.52 12.09 -6.94
C ALA A 126 -1.71 10.89 -7.44
N LYS A 127 -2.08 9.67 -7.05
CA LYS A 127 -1.39 8.44 -7.50
C LYS A 127 -1.40 8.26 -9.03
N ILE A 128 -2.52 8.58 -9.70
CA ILE A 128 -2.60 8.58 -11.16
C ILE A 128 -1.62 9.59 -11.75
N SER A 129 -1.50 10.78 -11.17
CA SER A 129 -0.58 11.82 -11.64
C SER A 129 0.87 11.37 -11.59
N GLY A 130 1.32 10.80 -10.47
CA GLY A 130 2.67 10.26 -10.32
C GLY A 130 2.99 9.13 -11.30
N LEU A 131 2.04 8.18 -11.46
CA LEU A 131 2.13 7.10 -12.43
C LEU A 131 2.28 7.65 -13.86
N LYS A 132 1.39 8.57 -14.26
CA LYS A 132 1.42 9.16 -15.60
C LYS A 132 2.68 10.00 -15.83
N TYR A 133 3.20 10.65 -14.81
CA TYR A 133 4.45 11.38 -14.93
C TYR A 133 5.64 10.44 -15.20
N CYS A 134 5.73 9.31 -14.52
CA CYS A 134 6.72 8.27 -14.85
C CYS A 134 6.57 7.79 -16.30
N GLU A 135 5.35 7.47 -16.73
CA GLU A 135 5.07 7.02 -18.10
C GLU A 135 5.48 8.05 -19.15
N TYR A 136 5.18 9.34 -18.91
CA TYR A 136 5.52 10.41 -19.85
C TYR A 136 7.03 10.68 -19.91
N LEU A 137 7.74 10.61 -18.80
CA LEU A 137 9.20 10.70 -18.78
C LEU A 137 9.85 9.56 -19.55
N ASN A 138 9.35 8.33 -19.38
CA ASN A 138 9.85 7.19 -20.15
C ASN A 138 9.68 7.42 -21.67
N ARG A 139 8.49 7.87 -22.09
CA ARG A 139 8.21 8.12 -23.51
C ARG A 139 8.96 9.31 -24.09
N GLN A 140 9.09 10.38 -23.33
CA GLN A 140 9.68 11.65 -23.79
C GLN A 140 11.20 11.65 -23.67
N CYS A 141 11.73 11.06 -22.60
CA CYS A 141 13.12 11.23 -22.18
C CYS A 141 13.90 9.90 -22.13
N GLY A 142 13.24 8.75 -22.37
CA GLY A 142 13.89 7.44 -22.37
C GLY A 142 14.32 6.97 -20.98
N THR A 143 13.65 7.41 -19.90
CA THR A 143 13.91 6.90 -18.55
C THR A 143 13.37 5.47 -18.36
N ASP A 144 13.79 4.78 -17.31
CA ASP A 144 13.27 3.46 -16.91
C ASP A 144 12.56 3.58 -15.55
N TYR A 145 11.42 4.28 -15.53
CA TYR A 145 10.62 4.52 -14.35
C TYR A 145 9.38 3.64 -14.38
N ILE A 146 9.33 2.65 -13.50
CA ILE A 146 8.25 1.65 -13.43
C ILE A 146 7.25 2.00 -12.34
N SER A 147 5.98 1.66 -12.57
CA SER A 147 4.90 1.90 -11.61
C SER A 147 4.23 0.58 -11.21
N VAL A 148 4.07 0.35 -9.91
CA VAL A 148 3.43 -0.86 -9.39
C VAL A 148 2.19 -0.52 -8.59
N MET A 149 1.14 -1.33 -8.75
CA MET A 149 -0.17 -1.13 -8.13
C MET A 149 -0.43 -2.25 -7.12
N PRO A 150 -0.05 -2.05 -5.85
CA PRO A 150 -0.29 -3.06 -4.83
C PRO A 150 -1.77 -3.13 -4.45
N THR A 151 -2.20 -4.34 -4.07
CA THR A 151 -3.45 -4.58 -3.37
C THR A 151 -3.39 -4.12 -1.91
N ASN A 152 -4.36 -4.48 -1.05
CA ASN A 152 -4.32 -4.11 0.37
C ASN A 152 -3.15 -4.81 1.06
N LEU A 153 -2.30 -4.00 1.69
CA LEU A 153 -1.10 -4.46 2.36
C LEU A 153 -1.31 -4.58 3.86
N TYR A 154 -0.58 -5.49 4.48
CA TYR A 154 -0.54 -5.68 5.91
C TYR A 154 0.79 -6.32 6.34
N GLY A 155 1.18 -6.18 7.61
CA GLY A 155 2.39 -6.80 8.14
C GLY A 155 3.14 -5.92 9.13
N PRO A 156 4.43 -6.19 9.40
CA PRO A 156 5.24 -5.47 10.37
C PRO A 156 5.30 -3.97 10.13
N ASN A 157 5.24 -3.21 11.23
CA ASN A 157 5.19 -1.74 11.22
C ASN A 157 3.93 -1.16 10.55
N ASP A 158 2.81 -1.87 10.55
CA ASP A 158 1.54 -1.32 10.08
C ASP A 158 0.98 -0.26 11.06
N ASN A 159 -0.02 0.48 10.62
CA ASN A 159 -0.72 1.46 11.44
C ASN A 159 -1.91 0.81 12.16
N TYR A 160 -1.86 0.76 13.48
CA TYR A 160 -2.91 0.20 14.32
C TYR A 160 -3.80 1.26 14.99
N HIS A 161 -3.88 2.48 14.43
CA HIS A 161 -4.73 3.53 14.99
C HIS A 161 -6.20 3.09 15.02
N PRO A 162 -6.96 3.32 16.11
CA PRO A 162 -8.35 2.82 16.26
C PRO A 162 -9.32 3.25 15.16
N GLU A 163 -9.14 4.48 14.61
CA GLU A 163 -10.05 5.07 13.63
C GLU A 163 -9.46 5.21 12.22
N HIS A 164 -8.12 5.28 12.09
CA HIS A 164 -7.47 5.63 10.84
C HIS A 164 -6.70 4.47 10.18
N SER A 165 -6.68 3.31 10.83
CA SER A 165 -6.05 2.11 10.28
C SER A 165 -6.89 1.45 9.18
N HIS A 166 -6.23 0.62 8.38
CA HIS A 166 -6.92 -0.27 7.44
C HIS A 166 -7.61 -1.42 8.16
N VAL A 167 -8.49 -2.12 7.45
CA VAL A 167 -9.39 -3.13 8.05
C VAL A 167 -8.65 -4.24 8.80
N LEU A 168 -7.57 -4.81 8.23
CA LEU A 168 -6.87 -5.94 8.85
C LEU A 168 -6.16 -5.54 10.16
N PRO A 169 -5.32 -4.49 10.23
CA PRO A 169 -4.75 -4.05 11.49
C PRO A 169 -5.81 -3.58 12.50
N ALA A 170 -6.92 -2.97 12.05
CA ALA A 170 -8.04 -2.63 12.93
C ALA A 170 -8.66 -3.88 13.58
N LEU A 171 -8.84 -4.97 12.84
CA LEU A 171 -9.37 -6.23 13.35
C LEU A 171 -8.39 -6.86 14.36
N ILE A 172 -7.10 -6.92 14.07
CA ILE A 172 -6.09 -7.43 15.00
C ILE A 172 -6.19 -6.70 16.33
N ARG A 173 -6.15 -5.37 16.31
CA ARG A 173 -6.22 -4.55 17.51
C ARG A 173 -7.52 -4.75 18.27
N ARG A 174 -8.67 -4.68 17.60
CA ARG A 174 -9.99 -4.82 18.23
C ARG A 174 -10.18 -6.16 18.90
N PHE A 175 -9.80 -7.27 18.25
CA PHE A 175 -9.90 -8.60 18.86
C PHE A 175 -8.92 -8.78 20.00
N HIS A 176 -7.71 -8.22 19.90
CA HIS A 176 -6.74 -8.26 20.99
C HIS A 176 -7.25 -7.50 22.22
N GLU A 177 -7.67 -6.24 22.06
CA GLU A 177 -8.21 -5.43 23.17
C GLU A 177 -9.45 -6.08 23.79
N ALA A 178 -10.34 -6.63 22.97
CA ALA A 178 -11.54 -7.33 23.47
C ALA A 178 -11.19 -8.61 24.23
N LYS A 179 -10.16 -9.35 23.82
CA LYS A 179 -9.65 -10.52 24.53
C LYS A 179 -9.10 -10.12 25.89
N GLU A 180 -8.21 -9.14 25.94
CA GLU A 180 -7.60 -8.65 27.19
C GLU A 180 -8.65 -8.10 28.17
N ALA A 181 -9.67 -7.41 27.66
CA ALA A 181 -10.77 -6.86 28.47
C ALA A 181 -11.90 -7.86 28.74
N ASN A 182 -11.80 -9.10 28.27
CA ASN A 182 -12.85 -10.12 28.37
C ASN A 182 -14.23 -9.63 27.89
N LEU A 183 -14.26 -8.83 26.81
CA LEU A 183 -15.51 -8.33 26.26
C LEU A 183 -16.30 -9.48 25.60
N PRO A 184 -17.66 -9.51 25.76
CA PRO A 184 -18.48 -10.57 25.19
C PRO A 184 -18.63 -10.47 23.68
N THR A 185 -18.44 -9.25 23.09
CA THR A 185 -18.65 -9.02 21.66
C THR A 185 -17.66 -8.02 21.09
N VAL A 186 -17.29 -8.22 19.82
CA VAL A 186 -16.58 -7.25 18.98
C VAL A 186 -17.49 -6.82 17.85
N GLU A 187 -17.60 -5.50 17.63
CA GLU A 187 -18.39 -4.94 16.57
C GLU A 187 -17.53 -4.68 15.32
N ILE A 188 -18.02 -5.13 14.16
CA ILE A 188 -17.43 -4.91 12.84
C ILE A 188 -18.37 -4.05 12.01
N TRP A 189 -17.83 -3.02 11.37
CA TRP A 189 -18.59 -2.11 10.53
C TRP A 189 -19.08 -2.78 9.25
N GLY A 190 -20.30 -2.46 8.83
CA GLY A 190 -20.92 -2.94 7.60
C GLY A 190 -21.54 -4.33 7.75
N THR A 191 -21.73 -5.00 6.62
CA THR A 191 -22.34 -6.34 6.54
C THR A 191 -21.31 -7.48 6.64
N GLY A 192 -20.03 -7.18 6.43
CA GLY A 192 -18.98 -8.17 6.30
C GLY A 192 -18.95 -8.90 4.95
N THR A 193 -19.79 -8.51 3.99
CA THR A 193 -19.86 -9.16 2.67
C THR A 193 -18.82 -8.67 1.65
N PRO A 194 -18.26 -7.43 1.71
CA PRO A 194 -17.27 -7.01 0.74
C PRO A 194 -16.07 -7.93 0.64
N MET A 195 -15.64 -8.14 -0.61
CA MET A 195 -14.50 -9.00 -0.94
C MET A 195 -13.23 -8.16 -1.07
N ARG A 196 -12.15 -8.62 -0.46
CA ARG A 196 -10.83 -7.94 -0.49
C ARG A 196 -9.70 -8.92 -0.71
N GLU A 197 -8.73 -8.45 -1.42
CA GLU A 197 -7.43 -9.10 -1.59
C GLU A 197 -6.43 -8.50 -0.60
N PHE A 198 -5.57 -9.34 -0.03
CA PHE A 198 -4.52 -8.95 0.92
C PHE A 198 -3.18 -9.54 0.51
N LEU A 199 -2.12 -8.73 0.58
CA LEU A 199 -0.74 -9.14 0.32
C LEU A 199 0.13 -8.79 1.52
N TYR A 200 0.92 -9.76 1.98
CA TYR A 200 1.89 -9.53 3.04
C TYR A 200 2.99 -8.57 2.58
N VAL A 201 3.37 -7.62 3.43
CA VAL A 201 4.22 -6.49 3.02
C VAL A 201 5.63 -6.90 2.59
N ASP A 202 6.19 -7.98 3.15
CA ASP A 202 7.50 -8.47 2.74
C ASP A 202 7.45 -9.17 1.37
N ASP A 203 6.31 -9.75 0.98
CA ASP A 203 6.10 -10.23 -0.40
C ASP A 203 6.00 -9.05 -1.38
N LEU A 204 5.35 -7.94 -1.01
CA LEU A 204 5.42 -6.73 -1.83
C LEU A 204 6.86 -6.25 -2.00
N ALA A 205 7.64 -6.23 -0.93
CA ALA A 205 9.04 -5.81 -1.00
C ALA A 205 9.86 -6.72 -1.93
N ASP A 206 9.63 -8.03 -1.88
CA ASP A 206 10.24 -9.00 -2.79
C ASP A 206 9.82 -8.74 -4.24
N ALA A 207 8.53 -8.48 -4.50
CA ALA A 207 8.02 -8.11 -5.83
C ALA A 207 8.66 -6.82 -6.36
N CYS A 208 8.80 -5.80 -5.52
CA CYS A 208 9.42 -4.53 -5.90
C CYS A 208 10.87 -4.71 -6.34
N ILE A 209 11.65 -5.50 -5.60
CA ILE A 209 13.06 -5.78 -5.97
C ILE A 209 13.11 -6.63 -7.23
N PHE A 210 12.27 -7.66 -7.34
CA PHE A 210 12.17 -8.47 -8.55
C PHE A 210 11.89 -7.61 -9.79
N LEU A 211 10.92 -6.69 -9.72
CA LEU A 211 10.57 -5.80 -10.82
C LEU A 211 11.68 -4.80 -11.15
N MET A 212 12.38 -4.28 -10.14
CA MET A 212 13.53 -3.41 -10.36
C MET A 212 14.65 -4.12 -11.13
N GLN A 213 14.82 -5.43 -10.95
CA GLN A 213 15.86 -6.22 -11.60
C GLN A 213 15.42 -6.78 -12.96
N ASN A 214 14.15 -7.11 -13.15
CA ASN A 214 13.70 -7.94 -14.26
C ASN A 214 12.66 -7.30 -15.18
N TYR A 215 12.11 -6.12 -14.84
CA TYR A 215 11.10 -5.47 -15.64
C TYR A 215 11.55 -4.10 -16.11
N THR A 216 11.48 -3.87 -17.42
CA THR A 216 11.66 -2.56 -18.06
C THR A 216 10.48 -2.32 -18.97
N GLY A 217 9.76 -1.22 -18.78
CA GLY A 217 8.58 -0.92 -19.59
C GLY A 217 7.73 0.22 -19.04
N ASN A 218 6.83 0.72 -19.89
CA ASN A 218 5.97 1.85 -19.57
C ASN A 218 4.64 1.45 -18.92
N GLU A 219 4.29 0.18 -18.98
CA GLU A 219 3.02 -0.27 -18.44
C GLU A 219 3.11 -0.52 -16.95
N THR A 220 2.07 -0.16 -16.24
CA THR A 220 1.92 -0.49 -14.83
C THR A 220 1.88 -2.01 -14.59
N VAL A 221 2.23 -2.42 -13.39
CA VAL A 221 2.17 -3.82 -12.97
C VAL A 221 1.35 -3.94 -11.69
N ASN A 222 0.28 -4.69 -11.74
CA ASN A 222 -0.49 -5.06 -10.55
C ASN A 222 0.30 -6.03 -9.68
N VAL A 223 0.33 -5.76 -8.36
CA VAL A 223 1.02 -6.62 -7.39
C VAL A 223 0.04 -7.08 -6.31
N GLY A 224 -0.27 -8.36 -6.33
CA GLY A 224 -1.26 -8.97 -5.45
C GLY A 224 -1.10 -10.49 -5.39
N THR A 225 -2.06 -11.15 -4.78
CA THR A 225 -2.13 -12.60 -4.65
C THR A 225 -3.05 -13.24 -5.68
N GLY A 226 -3.96 -12.47 -6.29
CA GLY A 226 -5.04 -12.98 -7.13
C GLY A 226 -6.10 -13.77 -6.33
N LYS A 227 -6.07 -13.69 -4.99
CA LYS A 227 -7.03 -14.37 -4.09
C LYS A 227 -7.75 -13.34 -3.23
N GLU A 228 -9.02 -13.54 -3.03
CA GLU A 228 -9.85 -12.65 -2.21
C GLU A 228 -10.53 -13.39 -1.07
N VAL A 229 -10.91 -12.65 -0.05
CA VAL A 229 -11.62 -13.10 1.13
C VAL A 229 -12.67 -12.06 1.50
N SER A 230 -13.84 -12.48 2.00
CA SER A 230 -14.82 -11.54 2.54
C SER A 230 -14.31 -10.94 3.86
N ILE A 231 -14.77 -9.73 4.20
CA ILE A 231 -14.46 -9.11 5.50
C ILE A 231 -14.94 -9.99 6.66
N ARG A 232 -16.02 -10.75 6.45
CA ARG A 232 -16.51 -11.74 7.43
C ARG A 232 -15.53 -12.88 7.66
N GLU A 233 -15.05 -13.51 6.60
CA GLU A 233 -14.04 -14.59 6.69
C GLU A 233 -12.73 -14.06 7.28
N LEU A 234 -12.28 -12.89 6.87
CA LEU A 234 -11.10 -12.23 7.44
C LEU A 234 -11.27 -12.03 8.95
N ALA A 235 -12.43 -11.54 9.39
CA ALA A 235 -12.69 -11.30 10.81
C ALA A 235 -12.67 -12.62 11.62
N ILE A 236 -13.19 -13.71 11.07
CA ILE A 236 -13.13 -15.03 11.69
C ILE A 236 -11.67 -15.50 11.79
N LEU A 237 -10.89 -15.39 10.70
CA LEU A 237 -9.47 -15.76 10.72
C LEU A 237 -8.67 -14.97 11.76
N VAL A 238 -8.85 -13.66 11.82
CA VAL A 238 -8.17 -12.82 12.81
C VAL A 238 -8.61 -13.15 14.24
N LYS A 239 -9.92 -13.33 14.47
CA LYS A 239 -10.47 -13.77 15.76
C LYS A 239 -9.80 -15.05 16.26
N ASP A 240 -9.69 -16.05 15.37
CA ASP A 240 -9.13 -17.37 15.72
C ASP A 240 -7.61 -17.26 16.00
N ILE A 241 -6.87 -16.50 15.21
CA ILE A 241 -5.42 -16.30 15.40
C ILE A 241 -5.13 -15.53 16.68
N VAL A 242 -5.91 -14.50 17.00
CA VAL A 242 -5.79 -13.74 18.26
C VAL A 242 -6.21 -14.59 19.46
N GLY A 243 -7.07 -15.60 19.25
CA GLY A 243 -7.63 -16.44 20.30
C GLY A 243 -8.74 -15.75 21.11
N TYR A 244 -9.49 -14.85 20.48
CA TYR A 244 -10.67 -14.23 21.08
C TYR A 244 -11.87 -15.18 21.04
N ARG A 245 -12.60 -15.30 22.16
CA ARG A 245 -13.67 -16.31 22.32
C ARG A 245 -15.09 -15.73 22.30
N GLY A 246 -15.24 -14.39 22.33
CA GLY A 246 -16.55 -13.73 22.27
C GLY A 246 -17.17 -13.75 20.86
N ASP A 247 -18.31 -13.09 20.73
CA ASP A 247 -19.09 -13.04 19.50
C ASP A 247 -18.68 -11.87 18.59
N ILE A 248 -18.95 -12.02 17.28
CA ILE A 248 -18.83 -10.96 16.28
C ILE A 248 -20.22 -10.40 16.01
N LYS A 249 -20.37 -9.06 16.10
CA LYS A 249 -21.57 -8.34 15.67
C LYS A 249 -21.25 -7.42 14.50
N TYR A 250 -22.20 -7.26 13.57
CA TYR A 250 -22.08 -6.41 12.39
C TYR A 250 -22.94 -5.16 12.53
N ASP A 251 -22.29 -3.99 12.53
CA ASP A 251 -23.00 -2.69 12.52
C ASP A 251 -23.32 -2.27 11.08
N ARG A 252 -24.53 -2.62 10.65
CA ARG A 252 -25.03 -2.31 9.30
C ARG A 252 -25.36 -0.82 9.10
N SER A 253 -25.26 0.02 10.13
CA SER A 253 -25.40 1.47 9.98
C SER A 253 -24.16 2.12 9.36
N LYS A 254 -23.03 1.39 9.34
CA LYS A 254 -21.76 1.82 8.76
C LYS A 254 -21.64 1.33 7.32
N PRO A 255 -20.96 2.11 6.44
CA PRO A 255 -20.83 1.75 5.04
C PRO A 255 -19.91 0.52 4.84
N ASP A 256 -20.23 -0.30 3.86
CA ASP A 256 -19.40 -1.43 3.41
C ASP A 256 -18.20 -1.02 2.55
N GLY A 257 -18.23 0.16 1.94
CA GLY A 257 -17.28 0.58 0.91
C GLY A 257 -17.49 -0.16 -0.43
N THR A 258 -16.45 -0.22 -1.27
CA THR A 258 -16.51 -0.89 -2.57
C THR A 258 -16.83 -2.38 -2.40
N PRO A 259 -17.79 -2.96 -3.15
CA PRO A 259 -18.21 -4.36 -2.97
C PRO A 259 -17.08 -5.38 -3.18
N ARG A 260 -16.24 -5.18 -4.19
CA ARG A 260 -15.14 -6.11 -4.53
C ARG A 260 -13.90 -5.36 -5.00
N LYS A 261 -12.72 -5.85 -4.58
CA LYS A 261 -11.41 -5.35 -5.01
C LYS A 261 -10.45 -6.53 -5.15
N LEU A 262 -10.27 -7.00 -6.37
CA LEU A 262 -9.37 -8.07 -6.76
C LEU A 262 -8.54 -7.59 -7.95
N LEU A 263 -7.22 -7.71 -7.89
CA LEU A 263 -6.33 -7.37 -9.00
C LEU A 263 -6.16 -8.55 -9.96
N ASP A 264 -6.08 -8.25 -11.24
CA ASP A 264 -5.51 -9.19 -12.20
C ASP A 264 -3.97 -9.14 -12.06
N VAL A 265 -3.40 -10.24 -11.63
CA VAL A 265 -1.96 -10.40 -11.43
C VAL A 265 -1.29 -11.21 -12.53
N GLY A 266 -1.99 -11.47 -13.64
CA GLY A 266 -1.52 -12.30 -14.74
C GLY A 266 -0.20 -11.81 -15.33
N LYS A 267 -0.03 -10.49 -15.46
CA LYS A 267 1.22 -9.87 -15.94
C LYS A 267 2.41 -10.18 -15.02
N LEU A 268 2.27 -10.00 -13.72
CA LEU A 268 3.33 -10.27 -12.76
C LEU A 268 3.67 -11.77 -12.71
N THR A 269 2.66 -12.63 -12.78
CA THR A 269 2.83 -14.09 -12.86
C THR A 269 3.59 -14.49 -14.14
N ALA A 270 3.26 -13.89 -15.28
CA ALA A 270 3.93 -14.13 -16.55
C ALA A 270 5.41 -13.69 -16.54
N LEU A 271 5.75 -12.66 -15.74
CA LEU A 271 7.13 -12.26 -15.49
C LEU A 271 7.89 -13.25 -14.59
N GLY A 272 7.21 -14.20 -13.95
CA GLY A 272 7.82 -15.25 -13.14
C GLY A 272 7.81 -15.00 -11.63
N TRP A 273 7.10 -13.99 -11.14
CA TRP A 273 6.98 -13.74 -9.69
C TRP A 273 5.68 -14.27 -9.12
N GLN A 274 5.75 -14.81 -7.90
CA GLN A 274 4.61 -15.24 -7.09
C GLN A 274 4.85 -14.88 -5.62
N TYR A 275 3.77 -14.55 -4.90
CA TYR A 275 3.82 -14.35 -3.46
C TYR A 275 4.14 -15.67 -2.73
N LYS A 276 4.68 -15.58 -1.51
CA LYS A 276 5.17 -16.73 -0.72
C LYS A 276 4.42 -16.91 0.59
N THR A 277 3.81 -15.84 1.11
CA THR A 277 3.18 -15.83 2.42
C THR A 277 1.67 -15.95 2.28
N ASP A 278 1.09 -17.07 2.70
CA ASP A 278 -0.36 -17.22 2.74
C ASP A 278 -1.00 -16.33 3.79
N LEU A 279 -2.28 -15.98 3.60
CA LEU A 279 -2.99 -15.01 4.44
C LEU A 279 -2.96 -15.38 5.94
N ILE A 280 -3.16 -16.66 6.26
CA ILE A 280 -3.15 -17.14 7.66
C ILE A 280 -1.80 -16.92 8.32
N ASP A 281 -0.72 -17.31 7.64
CA ASP A 281 0.64 -17.16 8.16
C ASP A 281 1.04 -15.68 8.26
N GLY A 282 0.69 -14.87 7.26
CA GLY A 282 0.92 -13.45 7.29
C GLY A 282 0.17 -12.75 8.44
N ILE A 283 -1.08 -13.14 8.75
CA ILE A 283 -1.82 -12.59 9.90
C ILE A 283 -1.14 -12.98 11.23
N ARG A 284 -0.63 -14.21 11.36
CA ARG A 284 0.14 -14.61 12.55
C ARG A 284 1.37 -13.74 12.74
N LEU A 285 2.17 -13.57 11.69
CA LEU A 285 3.36 -12.71 11.72
C LEU A 285 3.02 -11.25 12.04
N ALA A 286 1.93 -10.72 11.49
CA ALA A 286 1.47 -9.37 11.80
C ALA A 286 1.00 -9.23 13.25
N TYR A 287 0.36 -10.25 13.81
CA TYR A 287 -0.05 -10.26 15.21
C TYR A 287 1.14 -10.41 16.16
N GLU A 288 2.15 -11.20 15.83
CA GLU A 288 3.40 -11.31 16.58
C GLU A 288 4.13 -9.96 16.62
N ASP A 289 4.22 -9.24 15.48
CA ASP A 289 4.77 -7.89 15.42
C ASP A 289 3.96 -6.92 16.31
N PHE A 290 2.64 -6.98 16.25
CA PHE A 290 1.74 -6.18 17.09
C PHE A 290 2.01 -6.40 18.60
N LEU A 291 2.30 -7.63 19.02
CA LEU A 291 2.58 -7.95 20.43
C LEU A 291 3.99 -7.56 20.87
N SER A 292 4.95 -7.54 19.96
CA SER A 292 6.37 -7.41 20.29
C SER A 292 6.89 -5.97 20.28
N HIS A 293 6.20 -5.03 19.62
CA HIS A 293 6.67 -3.66 19.46
C HIS A 293 5.71 -2.64 20.06
N SER A 294 6.25 -1.45 20.38
CA SER A 294 5.40 -0.30 20.66
C SER A 294 4.52 -0.02 19.44
N ILE A 295 3.23 -0.24 19.60
CA ILE A 295 2.24 -0.10 18.53
C ILE A 295 2.37 1.26 17.86
N ARG A 296 2.66 1.26 16.57
CA ARG A 296 2.58 2.46 15.75
C ARG A 296 1.10 2.84 15.64
N ALA A 297 0.65 3.64 16.58
CA ALA A 297 -0.67 4.28 16.53
C ALA A 297 -0.46 5.72 16.14
N GLU A 298 -0.42 6.02 14.86
CA GLU A 298 -0.23 7.10 14.47
C GLU A 298 -0.71 8.21 14.46
N ARG A 299 -0.45 9.07 14.47
CA ARG A 299 -0.45 10.55 14.59
C ARG A 299 -1.51 11.17 13.68
#